data_563817e87382a7ed2329ac8cd71e6aeb
#
_entry.id   563817e87382a7ed2329ac8cd71e6aeb
#
_cell.length_a   1.000
_cell.length_b   1.000
_cell.length_c   1.000
_cell.angle_alpha   90.00
_cell.angle_beta   90.00
_cell.angle_gamma   90.00
#
_symmetry.space_group_name_H-M   'P 1'
#
loop_
_entity.id
_entity.type
_entity.pdbx_description
1 polymer ?
#
loop_
_entity_poly.entity_id
_entity_poly.type
_entity_poly.pdbx_seq_one_letter_code
_entity_poly.pdbx_strand_id
1 'polypeptide(L)'
;GMTRMPAVGARVKKLFGKEPHRGVNPDEVVAIGAGIQGAVLKGEVKDVLLLDVTPLSLGIETLGGVFTRLIEKNTTIPTRKGQVFSTAADNQSAVTIRVFQGEREMAAANKLLGQFDLVGIPAAPRGVPQVEVTFDIDANGIVNVSAKDKATGKEQQIRIQASGGLSEGDIEKMVKDAEAHAEDDKKTVELVTARNHCDALVHSVKKSLAEHGDKVGADEKANRCHQLNLGPGVLMRLAMLHVDHRHEPAPAQDRDGEKCLVLVL
;
A
#
# COMPACT_ATOMS: atom_id res chain seq x y z
N GLY A 1 8.08 -36.37 -18.91
CA GLY A 1 7.92 -35.39 -17.86
C GLY A 1 7.18 -35.93 -16.64
N MET A 2 6.97 -35.13 -15.62
CA MET A 2 6.32 -35.48 -14.34
C MET A 2 4.89 -36.00 -14.49
N THR A 3 4.18 -35.62 -15.54
CA THR A 3 2.82 -36.09 -15.86
C THR A 3 2.71 -37.58 -16.10
N ARG A 4 3.83 -38.28 -16.37
CA ARG A 4 3.88 -39.74 -16.52
C ARG A 4 4.06 -40.48 -15.19
N MET A 5 4.31 -39.76 -14.08
CA MET A 5 4.48 -40.41 -12.77
C MET A 5 3.12 -40.82 -12.18
N PRO A 6 2.91 -42.11 -11.86
CA PRO A 6 1.64 -42.59 -11.29
C PRO A 6 1.29 -41.90 -9.97
N ALA A 7 2.30 -41.58 -9.15
CA ALA A 7 2.12 -40.90 -7.87
C ALA A 7 1.51 -39.48 -8.04
N VAL A 8 1.87 -38.75 -9.09
CA VAL A 8 1.29 -37.42 -9.39
C VAL A 8 -0.18 -37.57 -9.74
N GLY A 9 -0.54 -38.50 -10.61
CA GLY A 9 -1.93 -38.81 -10.96
C GLY A 9 -2.78 -39.20 -9.75
N ALA A 10 -2.25 -40.05 -8.88
CA ALA A 10 -2.92 -40.46 -7.65
C ALA A 10 -3.13 -39.29 -6.69
N ARG A 11 -2.16 -38.35 -6.58
CA ARG A 11 -2.27 -37.16 -5.75
C ARG A 11 -3.30 -36.18 -6.29
N VAL A 12 -3.32 -35.97 -7.61
CA VAL A 12 -4.33 -35.13 -8.30
C VAL A 12 -5.73 -35.67 -8.06
N LYS A 13 -5.93 -36.98 -8.26
CA LYS A 13 -7.21 -37.64 -7.97
C LYS A 13 -7.65 -37.43 -6.51
N LYS A 14 -6.72 -37.57 -5.56
CA LYS A 14 -7.00 -37.37 -4.13
C LYS A 14 -7.40 -35.94 -3.80
N LEU A 15 -6.77 -34.95 -4.45
CA LEU A 15 -7.03 -33.51 -4.19
C LEU A 15 -8.32 -33.02 -4.84
N PHE A 16 -8.56 -33.40 -6.09
CA PHE A 16 -9.67 -32.88 -6.89
C PHE A 16 -10.88 -33.82 -7.01
N GLY A 17 -10.77 -35.04 -6.49
CA GLY A 17 -11.84 -36.04 -6.59
C GLY A 17 -12.10 -36.58 -8.00
N LYS A 18 -11.26 -36.18 -8.99
CA LYS A 18 -11.39 -36.53 -10.41
C LYS A 18 -10.10 -37.14 -10.95
N GLU A 19 -10.22 -38.08 -11.90
CA GLU A 19 -9.07 -38.58 -12.64
C GLU A 19 -8.43 -37.48 -13.48
N PRO A 20 -7.08 -37.40 -13.54
CA PRO A 20 -6.41 -36.48 -14.45
C PRO A 20 -6.76 -36.81 -15.90
N HIS A 21 -6.96 -35.79 -16.70
CA HIS A 21 -7.19 -35.95 -18.15
C HIS A 21 -5.92 -36.48 -18.80
N ARG A 22 -6.07 -37.54 -19.64
CA ARG A 22 -4.98 -38.20 -20.35
C ARG A 22 -5.09 -38.13 -21.86
N GLY A 23 -5.95 -37.26 -22.39
CA GLY A 23 -6.23 -37.15 -23.83
C GLY A 23 -5.16 -36.40 -24.63
N VAL A 24 -4.11 -35.89 -23.97
CA VAL A 24 -3.03 -35.17 -24.66
C VAL A 24 -1.71 -35.86 -24.42
N ASN A 25 -0.88 -35.99 -25.46
CA ASN A 25 0.46 -36.56 -25.34
C ASN A 25 1.33 -35.69 -24.41
N PRO A 26 1.88 -36.27 -23.30
CA PRO A 26 2.70 -35.50 -22.35
C PRO A 26 3.98 -34.88 -22.93
N ASP A 27 4.45 -35.37 -24.09
CA ASP A 27 5.66 -34.85 -24.72
C ASP A 27 5.37 -33.64 -25.61
N GLU A 28 4.12 -33.50 -26.06
CA GLU A 28 3.66 -32.43 -26.95
C GLU A 28 2.81 -31.36 -26.23
N VAL A 29 2.36 -31.67 -25.01
CA VAL A 29 1.40 -30.80 -24.28
C VAL A 29 1.88 -29.36 -24.13
N VAL A 30 3.18 -29.15 -23.93
CA VAL A 30 3.77 -27.80 -23.78
C VAL A 30 3.71 -27.04 -25.12
N ALA A 31 4.05 -27.71 -26.22
CA ALA A 31 3.99 -27.09 -27.55
C ALA A 31 2.54 -26.78 -27.98
N ILE A 32 1.62 -27.70 -27.71
CA ILE A 32 0.18 -27.51 -27.97
C ILE A 32 -0.34 -26.33 -27.13
N GLY A 33 0.00 -26.28 -25.83
CA GLY A 33 -0.40 -25.19 -24.95
C GLY A 33 0.15 -23.82 -25.41
N ALA A 34 1.40 -23.77 -25.83
CA ALA A 34 2.01 -22.55 -26.39
C ALA A 34 1.31 -22.11 -27.70
N GLY A 35 0.95 -23.07 -28.56
CA GLY A 35 0.20 -22.79 -29.79
C GLY A 35 -1.19 -22.22 -29.49
N ILE A 36 -1.92 -22.83 -28.55
CA ILE A 36 -3.24 -22.35 -28.13
C ILE A 36 -3.12 -20.93 -27.52
N GLN A 37 -2.15 -20.71 -26.65
CA GLN A 37 -1.92 -19.38 -26.04
C GLN A 37 -1.58 -18.31 -27.11
N GLY A 38 -0.78 -18.67 -28.12
CA GLY A 38 -0.49 -17.80 -29.25
C GLY A 38 -1.76 -17.43 -30.04
N ALA A 39 -2.65 -18.39 -30.26
CA ALA A 39 -3.93 -18.18 -30.93
C ALA A 39 -4.90 -17.31 -30.09
N VAL A 40 -4.93 -17.50 -28.76
CA VAL A 40 -5.69 -16.63 -27.84
C VAL A 40 -5.19 -15.20 -27.90
N LEU A 41 -3.86 -14.98 -27.84
CA LEU A 41 -3.25 -13.64 -27.92
C LEU A 41 -3.53 -12.93 -29.26
N LYS A 42 -3.66 -13.69 -30.37
CA LYS A 42 -4.08 -13.17 -31.68
C LYS A 42 -5.60 -12.93 -31.78
N GLY A 43 -6.37 -13.40 -30.81
CA GLY A 43 -7.84 -13.30 -30.84
C GLY A 43 -8.53 -14.33 -31.74
N GLU A 44 -7.80 -15.33 -32.22
CA GLU A 44 -8.32 -16.42 -33.07
C GLU A 44 -9.12 -17.45 -32.28
N VAL A 45 -8.75 -17.66 -31.02
CA VAL A 45 -9.43 -18.56 -30.06
C VAL A 45 -10.02 -17.73 -28.94
N LYS A 46 -11.34 -17.79 -28.78
CA LYS A 46 -12.10 -17.01 -27.76
C LYS A 46 -12.65 -17.88 -26.63
N ASP A 47 -12.67 -19.20 -26.84
CA ASP A 47 -13.31 -20.14 -25.92
C ASP A 47 -12.36 -20.65 -24.82
N VAL A 48 -11.08 -20.31 -24.91
CA VAL A 48 -10.06 -20.66 -23.91
C VAL A 48 -9.57 -19.39 -23.25
N LEU A 49 -9.85 -19.23 -21.97
CA LEU A 49 -9.39 -18.13 -21.14
C LEU A 49 -8.26 -18.63 -20.23
N LEU A 50 -7.02 -18.26 -20.56
CA LEU A 50 -5.91 -18.40 -19.62
C LEU A 50 -5.74 -17.07 -18.89
N LEU A 51 -6.02 -17.09 -17.61
CA LEU A 51 -5.80 -15.95 -16.73
C LEU A 51 -4.51 -16.20 -15.93
N ASP A 52 -3.56 -15.30 -16.10
CA ASP A 52 -2.42 -15.23 -15.22
C ASP A 52 -2.73 -14.28 -14.05
N VAL A 53 -2.01 -14.41 -12.95
CA VAL A 53 -2.25 -13.63 -11.73
C VAL A 53 -0.94 -13.08 -11.18
N THR A 54 -1.03 -11.95 -10.49
CA THR A 54 0.10 -11.41 -9.72
C THR A 54 0.37 -12.32 -8.51
N PRO A 55 1.60 -12.82 -8.32
CA PRO A 55 1.91 -13.72 -7.21
C PRO A 55 1.94 -13.00 -5.85
N LEU A 56 2.25 -11.70 -5.84
CA LEU A 56 2.34 -10.85 -4.67
C LEU A 56 1.70 -9.49 -4.94
N SER A 57 1.29 -8.81 -3.87
CA SER A 57 0.75 -7.46 -3.94
C SER A 57 1.78 -6.45 -4.44
N LEU A 58 1.32 -5.45 -5.18
CA LEU A 58 2.09 -4.33 -5.70
C LEU A 58 1.55 -3.02 -5.14
N GLY A 59 2.45 -2.13 -4.76
CA GLY A 59 2.06 -0.86 -4.19
C GLY A 59 3.22 0.11 -4.07
N ILE A 60 2.97 1.20 -3.36
CA ILE A 60 3.96 2.26 -3.12
C ILE A 60 4.16 2.52 -1.63
N GLU A 61 5.29 3.12 -1.31
CA GLU A 61 5.54 3.68 0.02
C GLU A 61 4.79 4.99 0.19
N THR A 62 4.08 5.12 1.30
CA THR A 62 3.37 6.33 1.71
C THR A 62 3.93 6.89 3.02
N LEU A 63 3.39 8.02 3.49
CA LEU A 63 3.87 8.74 4.65
C LEU A 63 4.03 7.83 5.88
N GLY A 64 5.24 7.84 6.45
CA GLY A 64 5.60 6.99 7.60
C GLY A 64 6.15 5.61 7.24
N GLY A 65 6.48 5.36 5.96
CA GLY A 65 7.04 4.09 5.49
C GLY A 65 6.01 2.98 5.36
N VAL A 66 4.72 3.32 5.29
CA VAL A 66 3.63 2.35 5.15
C VAL A 66 3.54 1.89 3.70
N PHE A 67 3.34 0.60 3.49
CA PHE A 67 3.10 0.02 2.18
C PHE A 67 1.62 0.11 1.81
N THR A 68 1.28 0.97 0.86
CA THR A 68 -0.08 1.09 0.34
C THR A 68 -0.24 0.21 -0.90
N ARG A 69 -1.03 -0.85 -0.78
CA ARG A 69 -1.32 -1.78 -1.88
C ARG A 69 -2.27 -1.15 -2.87
N LEU A 70 -1.91 -1.16 -4.16
CA LEU A 70 -2.79 -0.77 -5.27
C LEU A 70 -3.33 -2.00 -5.99
N ILE A 71 -2.49 -3.02 -6.16
CA ILE A 71 -2.87 -4.30 -6.76
C ILE A 71 -2.60 -5.38 -5.72
N GLU A 72 -3.63 -6.13 -5.36
CA GLU A 72 -3.53 -7.23 -4.39
C GLU A 72 -2.99 -8.49 -5.05
N LYS A 73 -2.39 -9.38 -4.24
CA LYS A 73 -1.98 -10.71 -4.69
C LYS A 73 -3.16 -11.46 -5.33
N ASN A 74 -2.85 -12.34 -6.28
CA ASN A 74 -3.83 -13.12 -7.02
C ASN A 74 -4.81 -12.30 -7.88
N THR A 75 -4.48 -11.02 -8.16
CA THR A 75 -5.23 -10.23 -9.14
C THR A 75 -4.91 -10.74 -10.55
N THR A 76 -5.94 -10.99 -11.35
CA THR A 76 -5.79 -11.42 -12.76
C THR A 76 -5.18 -10.32 -13.60
N ILE A 77 -4.28 -10.69 -14.51
CA ILE A 77 -3.67 -9.78 -15.49
C ILE A 77 -4.19 -10.09 -16.92
N PRO A 78 -4.27 -9.08 -17.79
CA PRO A 78 -3.86 -7.69 -17.60
C PRO A 78 -4.79 -6.92 -16.65
N THR A 79 -4.21 -5.96 -15.89
CA THR A 79 -4.98 -5.13 -14.95
C THR A 79 -4.43 -3.72 -14.86
N ARG A 80 -5.31 -2.76 -14.61
CA ARG A 80 -4.95 -1.36 -14.37
C ARG A 80 -5.66 -0.84 -13.14
N LYS A 81 -4.88 -0.24 -12.21
CA LYS A 81 -5.39 0.36 -10.97
C LYS A 81 -4.72 1.70 -10.73
N GLY A 82 -5.48 2.69 -10.34
CA GLY A 82 -4.98 4.02 -10.01
C GLY A 82 -5.54 4.53 -8.70
N GLN A 83 -4.73 5.30 -7.98
CA GLN A 83 -5.13 5.97 -6.75
C GLN A 83 -4.51 7.36 -6.68
N VAL A 84 -5.25 8.31 -6.09
CA VAL A 84 -4.80 9.69 -5.92
C VAL A 84 -4.15 9.83 -4.56
N PHE A 85 -2.97 10.42 -4.56
CA PHE A 85 -2.18 10.76 -3.36
C PHE A 85 -1.96 12.26 -3.31
N SER A 86 -1.53 12.76 -2.16
CA SER A 86 -1.18 14.16 -1.98
C SER A 86 0.21 14.32 -1.37
N THR A 87 0.71 15.54 -1.35
CA THR A 87 2.03 15.86 -0.77
C THR A 87 2.01 15.79 0.75
N ALA A 88 3.12 15.31 1.33
CA ALA A 88 3.31 15.17 2.77
C ALA A 88 3.81 16.46 3.45
N ALA A 89 4.44 17.36 2.70
CA ALA A 89 5.02 18.60 3.19
C ALA A 89 4.52 19.82 2.39
N ASP A 90 4.59 21.00 3.03
CA ASP A 90 4.27 22.27 2.36
C ASP A 90 5.33 22.62 1.32
N ASN A 91 4.88 23.21 0.20
CA ASN A 91 5.76 23.67 -0.88
C ASN A 91 6.65 22.59 -1.49
N GLN A 92 6.20 21.34 -1.45
CA GLN A 92 6.91 20.21 -2.02
C GLN A 92 6.85 20.26 -3.54
N SER A 93 7.99 20.52 -4.20
CA SER A 93 8.09 20.65 -5.66
C SER A 93 8.35 19.34 -6.40
N ALA A 94 8.66 18.27 -5.67
CA ALA A 94 8.92 16.94 -6.20
C ALA A 94 8.42 15.86 -5.23
N VAL A 95 8.00 14.71 -5.77
CA VAL A 95 7.60 13.54 -5.01
C VAL A 95 8.36 12.32 -5.55
N THR A 96 9.06 11.61 -4.67
CA THR A 96 9.69 10.33 -5.00
C THR A 96 8.67 9.21 -4.82
N ILE A 97 8.38 8.50 -5.89
CA ILE A 97 7.51 7.32 -5.89
C ILE A 97 8.39 6.07 -5.83
N ARG A 98 8.30 5.32 -4.74
CA ARG A 98 8.97 4.05 -4.54
C ARG A 98 7.99 2.91 -4.69
N VAL A 99 8.26 2.00 -5.61
CA VAL A 99 7.40 0.87 -5.97
C VAL A 99 7.91 -0.39 -5.28
N PHE A 100 7.04 -1.06 -4.56
CA PHE A 100 7.34 -2.28 -3.81
C PHE A 100 6.44 -3.44 -4.20
N GLN A 101 6.96 -4.64 -3.95
CA GLN A 101 6.24 -5.91 -4.09
C GLN A 101 6.38 -6.72 -2.82
N GLY A 102 5.27 -7.23 -2.28
CA GLY A 102 5.24 -8.06 -1.09
C GLY A 102 3.93 -7.99 -0.32
N GLU A 103 3.92 -8.61 0.87
CA GLU A 103 2.72 -8.73 1.70
C GLU A 103 2.85 -8.06 3.07
N ARG A 104 4.04 -7.52 3.42
CA ARG A 104 4.26 -6.82 4.69
C ARG A 104 3.62 -5.43 4.65
N GLU A 105 3.13 -4.96 5.79
CA GLU A 105 2.49 -3.64 5.91
C GLU A 105 3.50 -2.48 5.86
N MET A 106 4.76 -2.73 6.23
CA MET A 106 5.83 -1.74 6.16
C MET A 106 6.60 -1.88 4.85
N ALA A 107 6.80 -0.78 4.12
CA ALA A 107 7.47 -0.76 2.83
C ALA A 107 8.89 -1.34 2.89
N ALA A 108 9.65 -1.01 3.94
CA ALA A 108 11.03 -1.48 4.13
C ALA A 108 11.16 -3.01 4.26
N ALA A 109 10.08 -3.71 4.63
CA ALA A 109 10.04 -5.16 4.75
C ALA A 109 9.63 -5.87 3.44
N ASN A 110 9.34 -5.11 2.39
CA ASN A 110 8.98 -5.61 1.07
C ASN A 110 10.13 -5.41 0.06
N LYS A 111 10.02 -6.05 -1.10
CA LYS A 111 11.01 -5.93 -2.17
C LYS A 111 10.81 -4.64 -2.95
N LEU A 112 11.82 -3.75 -2.94
CA LEU A 112 11.84 -2.57 -3.82
C LEU A 112 12.01 -3.03 -5.28
N LEU A 113 11.08 -2.65 -6.14
CA LEU A 113 11.13 -2.90 -7.58
C LEU A 113 11.77 -1.75 -8.37
N GLY A 114 11.57 -0.52 -7.91
CA GLY A 114 12.11 0.67 -8.53
C GLY A 114 11.63 1.95 -7.87
N GLN A 115 12.21 3.06 -8.29
CA GLN A 115 11.81 4.39 -7.84
C GLN A 115 11.97 5.40 -8.97
N PHE A 116 11.18 6.47 -8.92
CA PHE A 116 11.28 7.60 -9.83
C PHE A 116 10.72 8.87 -9.18
N ASP A 117 11.13 10.03 -9.69
CA ASP A 117 10.73 11.31 -9.13
C ASP A 117 9.77 12.04 -10.08
N LEU A 118 8.62 12.44 -9.57
CA LEU A 118 7.73 13.39 -10.24
C LEU A 118 8.14 14.79 -9.82
N VAL A 119 8.71 15.56 -10.74
CA VAL A 119 9.21 16.91 -10.49
C VAL A 119 8.30 17.99 -11.09
N GLY A 120 8.38 19.20 -10.53
CA GLY A 120 7.67 20.37 -11.03
C GLY A 120 6.21 20.40 -10.64
N ILE A 121 5.90 19.90 -9.46
CA ILE A 121 4.64 20.10 -8.75
C ILE A 121 4.60 21.57 -8.29
N PRO A 122 3.50 22.31 -8.48
CA PRO A 122 3.37 23.67 -8.00
C PRO A 122 3.50 23.73 -6.48
N ALA A 123 4.22 24.76 -5.98
CA ALA A 123 4.31 25.01 -4.55
C ALA A 123 2.91 25.28 -3.98
N ALA A 124 2.47 24.44 -3.07
CA ALA A 124 1.16 24.53 -2.42
C ALA A 124 1.25 23.95 -1.01
N PRO A 125 0.30 24.25 -0.12
CA PRO A 125 0.20 23.61 1.17
C PRO A 125 0.07 22.09 1.02
N ARG A 126 0.59 21.34 2.01
CA ARG A 126 0.46 19.89 2.04
C ARG A 126 -1.00 19.45 1.90
N GLY A 127 -1.23 18.34 1.23
CA GLY A 127 -2.58 17.82 0.99
C GLY A 127 -3.33 18.45 -0.17
N VAL A 128 -2.89 19.59 -0.72
CA VAL A 128 -3.53 20.29 -1.86
C VAL A 128 -3.14 19.66 -3.21
N PRO A 129 -1.85 19.42 -3.52
CA PRO A 129 -1.48 18.78 -4.77
C PRO A 129 -2.05 17.36 -4.85
N GLN A 130 -2.56 17.01 -6.03
CA GLN A 130 -3.14 15.69 -6.30
C GLN A 130 -2.29 14.96 -7.34
N VAL A 131 -1.61 13.91 -6.89
CA VAL A 131 -0.80 13.04 -7.74
C VAL A 131 -1.52 11.72 -7.92
N GLU A 132 -1.91 11.41 -9.14
CA GLU A 132 -2.51 10.14 -9.50
C GLU A 132 -1.41 9.14 -9.86
N VAL A 133 -1.30 8.08 -9.08
CA VAL A 133 -0.38 6.97 -9.35
C VAL A 133 -1.17 5.82 -9.95
N THR A 134 -0.77 5.39 -11.13
CA THR A 134 -1.42 4.30 -11.86
C THR A 134 -0.44 3.15 -12.10
N PHE A 135 -0.87 1.96 -11.75
CA PHE A 135 -0.22 0.70 -12.09
C PHE A 135 -0.94 0.06 -13.26
N ASP A 136 -0.20 -0.27 -14.29
CA ASP A 136 -0.69 -0.93 -15.49
C ASP A 136 0.17 -2.17 -15.76
N ILE A 137 -0.44 -3.36 -15.62
CA ILE A 137 0.22 -4.64 -15.85
C ILE A 137 -0.32 -5.22 -17.15
N ASP A 138 0.57 -5.45 -18.10
CA ASP A 138 0.21 -6.05 -19.36
C ASP A 138 0.03 -7.59 -19.25
N ALA A 139 -0.41 -8.22 -20.36
CA ALA A 139 -0.58 -9.67 -20.43
C ALA A 139 0.72 -10.47 -20.28
N ASN A 140 1.89 -9.82 -20.38
CA ASN A 140 3.21 -10.45 -20.21
C ASN A 140 3.75 -10.25 -18.79
N GLY A 141 2.96 -9.64 -17.87
CA GLY A 141 3.38 -9.36 -16.50
C GLY A 141 4.35 -8.18 -16.36
N ILE A 142 4.50 -7.36 -17.41
CA ILE A 142 5.32 -6.13 -17.33
C ILE A 142 4.51 -5.07 -16.60
N VAL A 143 5.10 -4.52 -15.54
CA VAL A 143 4.48 -3.49 -14.70
C VAL A 143 4.95 -2.12 -15.15
N ASN A 144 4.02 -1.29 -15.63
CA ASN A 144 4.23 0.12 -15.90
C ASN A 144 3.62 0.92 -14.75
N VAL A 145 4.40 1.77 -14.11
CA VAL A 145 3.92 2.65 -13.05
C VAL A 145 4.08 4.08 -13.52
N SER A 146 2.99 4.82 -13.58
CA SER A 146 2.98 6.24 -13.91
C SER A 146 2.46 7.08 -12.74
N ALA A 147 3.00 8.28 -12.61
CA ALA A 147 2.55 9.28 -11.66
C ALA A 147 2.26 10.58 -12.42
N LYS A 148 1.06 11.10 -12.26
CA LYS A 148 0.59 12.30 -12.94
C LYS A 148 0.08 13.33 -11.95
N ASP A 149 0.60 14.54 -12.01
CA ASP A 149 0.03 15.67 -11.29
C ASP A 149 -1.23 16.16 -12.02
N LYS A 150 -2.36 16.17 -11.30
CA LYS A 150 -3.65 16.58 -11.89
C LYS A 150 -3.74 18.06 -12.21
N ALA A 151 -2.98 18.89 -11.53
CA ALA A 151 -3.01 20.35 -11.71
C ALA A 151 -2.21 20.78 -12.95
N THR A 152 -0.99 20.27 -13.11
CA THR A 152 -0.09 20.64 -14.23
C THR A 152 -0.16 19.71 -15.41
N GLY A 153 -0.71 18.50 -15.21
CA GLY A 153 -0.70 17.45 -16.23
C GLY A 153 0.68 16.79 -16.45
N LYS A 154 1.70 17.19 -15.67
CA LYS A 154 3.03 16.55 -15.74
C LYS A 154 2.93 15.11 -15.33
N GLU A 155 3.58 14.25 -16.09
CA GLU A 155 3.58 12.81 -15.90
C GLU A 155 5.02 12.28 -15.98
N GLN A 156 5.32 11.32 -15.11
CA GLN A 156 6.52 10.52 -15.14
C GLN A 156 6.13 9.05 -15.00
N GLN A 157 6.91 8.18 -15.62
CA GLN A 157 6.65 6.74 -15.59
C GLN A 157 7.92 5.94 -15.47
N ILE A 158 7.80 4.75 -14.90
CA ILE A 158 8.83 3.73 -14.87
C ILE A 158 8.25 2.43 -15.42
N ARG A 159 9.04 1.75 -16.23
CA ARG A 159 8.72 0.40 -16.71
C ARG A 159 9.57 -0.60 -15.94
N ILE A 160 8.92 -1.47 -15.20
CA ILE A 160 9.55 -2.50 -14.40
C ILE A 160 9.37 -3.81 -15.17
N GLN A 161 10.47 -4.31 -15.73
CA GLN A 161 10.48 -5.66 -16.28
C GLN A 161 10.71 -6.63 -15.12
N ALA A 162 10.01 -7.74 -15.14
CA ALA A 162 10.24 -8.85 -14.21
C ALA A 162 11.57 -9.56 -14.54
N SER A 163 12.66 -8.77 -14.56
CA SER A 163 14.02 -9.29 -14.73
C SER A 163 14.47 -9.95 -13.43
N GLY A 164 14.44 -11.26 -13.41
CA GLY A 164 14.75 -12.09 -12.26
C GLY A 164 13.53 -12.24 -11.35
N GLY A 165 12.53 -12.96 -11.86
CA GLY A 165 11.35 -13.33 -11.10
C GLY A 165 11.76 -13.90 -9.74
N LEU A 166 11.02 -13.53 -8.70
CA LEU A 166 11.11 -14.21 -7.42
C LEU A 166 10.92 -15.71 -7.66
N SER A 167 11.79 -16.53 -7.10
CA SER A 167 11.56 -17.98 -7.14
C SER A 167 10.27 -18.30 -6.34
N GLU A 168 9.62 -19.44 -6.66
CA GLU A 168 8.45 -19.87 -5.87
C GLU A 168 8.80 -19.96 -4.38
N GLY A 169 10.01 -20.38 -4.03
CA GLY A 169 10.48 -20.44 -2.66
C GLY A 169 10.61 -19.07 -2.00
N ASP A 170 11.00 -18.04 -2.75
CA ASP A 170 11.06 -16.65 -2.25
C ASP A 170 9.65 -16.10 -2.02
N ILE A 171 8.73 -16.38 -2.93
CA ILE A 171 7.31 -15.97 -2.81
C ILE A 171 6.68 -16.62 -1.56
N GLU A 172 6.83 -17.94 -1.39
CA GLU A 172 6.32 -18.63 -0.21
C GLU A 172 6.93 -18.09 1.09
N LYS A 173 8.24 -17.79 1.07
CA LYS A 173 8.94 -17.22 2.22
C LYS A 173 8.38 -15.84 2.56
N MET A 174 8.20 -14.96 1.58
CA MET A 174 7.63 -13.62 1.79
C MET A 174 6.20 -13.66 2.34
N VAL A 175 5.38 -14.61 1.88
CA VAL A 175 4.02 -14.82 2.40
C VAL A 175 4.06 -15.31 3.85
N LYS A 176 4.90 -16.31 4.16
CA LYS A 176 5.03 -16.83 5.54
C LYS A 176 5.59 -15.77 6.50
N ASP A 177 6.59 -15.00 6.06
CA ASP A 177 7.15 -13.90 6.85
C ASP A 177 6.09 -12.82 7.12
N ALA A 178 5.22 -12.53 6.16
CA ALA A 178 4.12 -11.60 6.35
C ALA A 178 3.08 -12.12 7.35
N GLU A 179 2.73 -13.39 7.29
CA GLU A 179 1.82 -14.02 8.26
C GLU A 179 2.42 -14.05 9.67
N ALA A 180 3.70 -14.37 9.80
CA ALA A 180 4.40 -14.43 11.10
C ALA A 180 4.49 -13.07 11.81
N HIS A 181 4.56 -11.96 11.05
CA HIS A 181 4.73 -10.62 11.61
C HIS A 181 3.46 -9.75 11.48
N ALA A 182 2.33 -10.32 11.08
CA ALA A 182 1.10 -9.58 10.79
C ALA A 182 0.62 -8.74 11.99
N GLU A 183 0.71 -9.27 13.22
CA GLU A 183 0.29 -8.55 14.42
C GLU A 183 1.23 -7.38 14.78
N ASP A 184 2.54 -7.58 14.63
CA ASP A 184 3.53 -6.56 14.93
C ASP A 184 3.52 -5.45 13.87
N ASP A 185 3.37 -5.82 12.62
CA ASP A 185 3.21 -4.87 11.52
C ASP A 185 1.94 -4.02 11.72
N LYS A 186 0.82 -4.65 12.09
CA LYS A 186 -0.43 -3.95 12.36
C LYS A 186 -0.27 -2.90 13.49
N LYS A 187 0.36 -3.28 14.60
CA LYS A 187 0.65 -2.33 15.70
C LYS A 187 1.53 -1.17 15.23
N THR A 188 2.53 -1.48 14.39
CA THR A 188 3.43 -0.46 13.84
C THR A 188 2.68 0.51 12.92
N VAL A 189 1.82 0.01 12.03
CA VAL A 189 0.98 0.83 11.14
C VAL A 189 0.00 1.68 11.94
N GLU A 190 -0.66 1.12 12.96
CA GLU A 190 -1.57 1.87 13.85
C GLU A 190 -0.83 3.03 14.54
N LEU A 191 0.37 2.77 15.06
CA LEU A 191 1.21 3.79 15.69
C LEU A 191 1.64 4.88 14.70
N VAL A 192 2.10 4.51 13.51
CA VAL A 192 2.48 5.45 12.44
C VAL A 192 1.28 6.27 12.00
N THR A 193 0.12 5.65 11.84
CA THR A 193 -1.13 6.33 11.46
C THR A 193 -1.56 7.33 12.52
N ALA A 194 -1.52 6.94 13.80
CA ALA A 194 -1.82 7.84 14.90
C ALA A 194 -0.85 9.03 14.95
N ARG A 195 0.45 8.79 14.75
CA ARG A 195 1.47 9.84 14.66
C ARG A 195 1.20 10.80 13.51
N ASN A 196 0.94 10.28 12.31
CA ASN A 196 0.65 11.09 11.13
C ASN A 196 -0.61 11.95 11.34
N HIS A 197 -1.63 11.40 12.01
CA HIS A 197 -2.83 12.14 12.36
C HIS A 197 -2.55 13.26 13.36
N CYS A 198 -1.79 13.00 14.41
CA CYS A 198 -1.36 14.01 15.37
C CYS A 198 -0.55 15.13 14.70
N ASP A 199 0.40 14.78 13.83
CA ASP A 199 1.20 15.77 13.09
C ASP A 199 0.33 16.64 12.16
N ALA A 200 -0.70 16.04 11.55
CA ALA A 200 -1.67 16.76 10.73
C ALA A 200 -2.50 17.75 11.56
N LEU A 201 -2.97 17.34 12.74
CA LEU A 201 -3.71 18.22 13.65
C LEU A 201 -2.83 19.36 14.17
N VAL A 202 -1.62 19.06 14.61
CA VAL A 202 -0.65 20.09 15.06
C VAL A 202 -0.39 21.13 13.97
N HIS A 203 -0.18 20.66 12.73
CA HIS A 203 0.03 21.57 11.60
C HIS A 203 -1.20 22.44 11.33
N SER A 204 -2.40 21.85 11.32
CA SER A 204 -3.66 22.57 11.12
C SER A 204 -3.88 23.65 12.19
N VAL A 205 -3.66 23.31 13.47
CA VAL A 205 -3.78 24.27 14.58
C VAL A 205 -2.75 25.39 14.48
N LYS A 206 -1.48 25.07 14.16
CA LYS A 206 -0.44 26.08 13.95
C LYS A 206 -0.81 27.05 12.83
N LYS A 207 -1.33 26.54 11.72
CA LYS A 207 -1.79 27.34 10.59
C LYS A 207 -2.96 28.25 10.99
N SER A 208 -3.97 27.70 11.65
CA SER A 208 -5.12 28.49 12.14
C SER A 208 -4.72 29.58 13.13
N LEU A 209 -3.73 29.29 14.02
CA LEU A 209 -3.18 30.30 14.94
C LEU A 209 -2.37 31.40 14.22
N ALA A 210 -1.71 31.07 13.12
CA ALA A 210 -1.01 32.05 12.29
C ALA A 210 -2.00 32.96 11.55
N GLU A 211 -3.10 32.43 11.02
CA GLU A 211 -4.09 33.15 10.24
C GLU A 211 -5.07 33.97 11.10
N HIS A 212 -5.42 33.48 12.29
CA HIS A 212 -6.47 34.06 13.13
C HIS A 212 -6.00 34.38 14.55
N GLY A 213 -4.70 34.29 14.82
CA GLY A 213 -4.14 34.48 16.17
C GLY A 213 -4.39 35.82 16.82
N ASP A 214 -4.67 36.87 16.03
CA ASP A 214 -4.99 38.20 16.55
C ASP A 214 -6.37 38.29 17.24
N LYS A 215 -7.23 37.28 16.97
CA LYS A 215 -8.56 37.13 17.58
C LYS A 215 -8.57 36.32 18.87
N VAL A 216 -7.42 35.70 19.22
CA VAL A 216 -7.27 34.84 20.40
C VAL A 216 -6.44 35.56 21.46
N GLY A 217 -6.88 35.58 22.72
CA GLY A 217 -6.18 36.20 23.82
C GLY A 217 -4.75 35.65 23.99
N ALA A 218 -3.83 36.51 24.48
CA ALA A 218 -2.42 36.15 24.61
C ALA A 218 -2.18 34.91 25.49
N ASP A 219 -2.95 34.76 26.56
CA ASP A 219 -2.85 33.62 27.50
C ASP A 219 -3.34 32.32 26.88
N GLU A 220 -4.39 32.35 26.07
CA GLU A 220 -4.92 31.17 25.37
C GLU A 220 -4.00 30.74 24.23
N LYS A 221 -3.36 31.71 23.56
CA LYS A 221 -2.34 31.46 22.53
C LYS A 221 -1.10 30.81 23.13
N ALA A 222 -0.63 31.29 24.29
CA ALA A 222 0.50 30.70 25.01
C ALA A 222 0.20 29.27 25.49
N ASN A 223 -0.97 29.00 26.06
CA ASN A 223 -1.40 27.68 26.50
C ASN A 223 -1.48 26.67 25.37
N ARG A 224 -2.08 27.05 24.24
CA ARG A 224 -2.16 26.16 23.05
C ARG A 224 -0.78 25.90 22.43
N CYS A 225 0.09 26.92 22.35
CA CYS A 225 1.46 26.71 21.89
C CYS A 225 2.27 25.83 22.84
N HIS A 226 2.08 25.94 24.14
CA HIS A 226 2.73 25.10 25.13
C HIS A 226 2.26 23.63 25.05
N GLN A 227 0.95 23.40 24.86
CA GLN A 227 0.39 22.06 24.64
C GLN A 227 0.89 21.41 23.33
N LEU A 228 1.09 22.20 22.27
CA LEU A 228 1.63 21.72 21.00
C LEU A 228 3.15 21.51 21.00
N ASN A 229 3.87 22.11 21.95
CA ASN A 229 5.32 21.98 22.13
C ASN A 229 5.71 20.84 23.09
N LEU A 230 4.73 20.11 23.62
CA LEU A 230 4.97 18.85 24.30
C LEU A 230 5.61 17.90 23.28
N GLY A 231 6.89 17.60 23.51
CA GLY A 231 7.70 16.82 22.58
C GLY A 231 7.06 15.49 22.15
N PRO A 232 7.57 14.86 21.10
CA PRO A 232 6.96 13.66 20.51
C PRO A 232 6.64 12.53 21.50
N GLY A 233 7.35 12.47 22.63
CA GLY A 233 7.12 11.47 23.69
C GLY A 233 5.82 11.64 24.48
N VAL A 234 5.28 12.84 24.60
CA VAL A 234 4.02 13.09 25.35
C VAL A 234 2.82 12.93 24.42
N LEU A 235 2.94 13.36 23.15
CA LEU A 235 1.95 13.09 22.11
C LEU A 235 1.80 11.58 21.86
N MET A 236 2.91 10.84 21.91
CA MET A 236 2.91 9.38 21.78
C MET A 236 2.23 8.68 22.99
N ARG A 237 2.37 9.22 24.22
CA ARG A 237 1.66 8.72 25.40
C ARG A 237 0.15 8.98 25.34
N LEU A 238 -0.27 10.15 24.84
CA LEU A 238 -1.69 10.47 24.63
C LEU A 238 -2.31 9.61 23.54
N ALA A 239 -1.59 9.33 22.45
CA ALA A 239 -2.03 8.42 21.39
C ALA A 239 -2.11 6.97 21.88
N MET A 240 -1.16 6.49 22.69
CA MET A 240 -1.22 5.14 23.28
C MET A 240 -2.38 4.98 24.28
N LEU A 241 -2.72 6.02 25.04
CA LEU A 241 -3.89 6.00 25.93
C LEU A 241 -5.23 5.92 25.15
N HIS A 242 -5.25 6.34 23.88
CA HIS A 242 -6.47 6.29 23.05
C HIS A 242 -6.64 4.93 22.34
N VAL A 243 -5.56 4.19 22.12
CA VAL A 243 -5.60 2.84 21.47
C VAL A 243 -6.05 1.76 22.47
N ASP A 244 -5.84 1.97 23.79
CA ASP A 244 -6.13 0.98 24.81
C ASP A 244 -7.56 1.03 25.39
N HIS A 245 -8.38 2.00 24.96
CA HIS A 245 -9.74 2.19 25.47
C HIS A 245 -10.84 1.73 24.50
N ARG A 246 -10.87 0.43 24.18
CA ARG A 246 -12.15 -0.25 23.83
C ARG A 246 -12.89 -0.80 25.04
N HIS A 247 -12.47 -0.46 26.24
CA HIS A 247 -13.26 -0.62 27.48
C HIS A 247 -13.42 0.74 28.12
N GLU A 248 -14.65 1.22 28.17
CA GLU A 248 -15.01 2.46 28.88
C GLU A 248 -14.49 2.42 30.33
N PRO A 249 -13.72 3.43 30.74
CA PRO A 249 -13.68 3.81 32.14
C PRO A 249 -14.47 5.10 32.33
N ALA A 250 -15.15 5.18 33.47
CA ALA A 250 -15.84 6.33 33.95
C ALA A 250 -14.97 7.60 33.93
N PRO A 251 -15.56 8.79 33.69
CA PRO A 251 -14.81 10.04 33.59
C PRO A 251 -14.08 10.34 34.89
N ALA A 252 -12.77 10.55 34.80
CA ALA A 252 -11.97 11.01 35.92
C ALA A 252 -12.42 12.42 36.32
N GLN A 253 -12.89 12.58 37.53
CA GLN A 253 -13.15 13.87 38.12
C GLN A 253 -11.85 14.44 38.72
N ASP A 254 -11.53 15.66 38.31
CA ASP A 254 -10.48 16.45 38.95
C ASP A 254 -10.92 16.89 40.36
N ARG A 255 -9.97 17.21 41.23
CA ARG A 255 -10.21 17.57 42.61
C ARG A 255 -11.13 18.79 42.84
N ASP A 256 -11.37 19.57 41.76
CA ASP A 256 -12.18 20.80 41.78
C ASP A 256 -13.53 20.64 41.10
N GLY A 257 -13.94 19.42 40.69
CA GLY A 257 -15.30 19.14 40.19
C GLY A 257 -15.63 19.67 38.78
N GLU A 258 -14.66 20.20 38.05
CA GLU A 258 -14.87 20.64 36.67
C GLU A 258 -14.63 19.50 35.68
N LYS A 259 -15.62 19.28 34.83
CA LYS A 259 -15.56 18.31 33.72
C LYS A 259 -14.56 18.80 32.68
N CYS A 260 -13.37 18.20 32.65
CA CYS A 260 -12.44 18.42 31.54
C CYS A 260 -12.99 17.73 30.29
N LEU A 261 -13.70 18.49 29.47
CA LEU A 261 -14.19 18.05 28.16
C LEU A 261 -13.01 18.03 27.20
N VAL A 262 -12.37 16.88 27.04
CA VAL A 262 -11.42 16.69 25.93
C VAL A 262 -12.22 16.56 24.65
N LEU A 263 -12.38 17.67 23.95
CA LEU A 263 -12.98 17.68 22.63
C LEU A 263 -11.98 17.04 21.65
N VAL A 264 -12.23 15.79 21.28
CA VAL A 264 -11.64 15.15 20.11
C VAL A 264 -12.57 15.46 18.94
N LEU A 265 -12.18 16.41 18.11
CA LEU A 265 -12.68 16.58 16.76
C LEU A 265 -11.59 16.22 15.78
#